data_8d920aadcc2a7cd66737425fe7fdb445
#
_entry.id   8d920aadcc2a7cd66737425fe7fdb445
#
_cell.length_a   1.000
_cell.length_b   1.000
_cell.length_c   1.000
_cell.angle_alpha   90.00
_cell.angle_beta   90.00
_cell.angle_gamma   90.00
#
_symmetry.space_group_name_H-M   'P 1'
#
loop_
_entity.id
_entity.type
_entity.pdbx_description
1 polymer ?
#
loop_
_entity_poly.entity_id
_entity_poly.type
_entity_poly.pdbx_seq_one_letter_code
_entity_poly.pdbx_strand_id
1 'polypeptide(L)'
;MPTLHLQDVHLTRGITPVFAGLQLELTEDRIGLIGNNGAGKTSLLRLLCGLEAPDQGSIHIDGADIHQREGHLKRSQRIGMMFQNPDDQIIFPTVEEELALGLPGLKKREALQKAREFLAQRGLSDWAQRAISALSQGQRQHVCWLTLLLAGPATLLLDEPYASLDLPGQARLAHDLNRSDRQLIVSTHLLDHVRTYPRVLWLDQGQIRADGDGPDVCAAYEAHVRELIAEAAHPAKAPHLAEGSRSTETAHPAQSKAPHHG
;
A
#
# COMPACT_ATOMS: atom_id res chain seq x y z
N MET A 1 -12.63 -8.24 16.58
CA MET A 1 -11.62 -7.67 15.69
C MET A 1 -11.19 -6.32 16.24
N PRO A 2 -9.95 -5.85 16.05
CA PRO A 2 -9.57 -4.50 16.41
C PRO A 2 -10.36 -3.47 15.57
N THR A 3 -10.63 -2.32 16.16
CA THR A 3 -11.18 -1.16 15.46
C THR A 3 -10.07 -0.17 15.19
N LEU A 4 -9.86 0.19 13.91
CA LEU A 4 -8.93 1.23 13.50
C LEU A 4 -9.73 2.46 13.11
N HIS A 5 -9.40 3.62 13.68
CA HIS A 5 -10.12 4.85 13.47
C HIS A 5 -9.14 5.99 13.12
N LEU A 6 -9.34 6.60 11.97
CA LEU A 6 -8.63 7.78 11.50
C LEU A 6 -9.53 8.99 11.63
N GLN A 7 -9.02 10.07 12.24
CA GLN A 7 -9.77 11.32 12.47
C GLN A 7 -9.01 12.48 11.88
N ASP A 8 -9.58 13.12 10.86
CA ASP A 8 -9.07 14.33 10.21
C ASP A 8 -7.58 14.21 9.83
N VAL A 9 -7.21 13.06 9.23
CA VAL A 9 -5.82 12.74 8.94
C VAL A 9 -5.32 13.50 7.72
N HIS A 10 -4.26 14.28 7.92
CA HIS A 10 -3.51 14.95 6.86
C HIS A 10 -2.10 14.37 6.75
N LEU A 11 -1.63 14.20 5.53
CA LEU A 11 -0.28 13.74 5.23
C LEU A 11 0.23 14.39 3.97
N THR A 12 1.46 14.92 4.01
CA THR A 12 2.10 15.58 2.88
C THR A 12 3.44 14.92 2.54
N ARG A 13 3.75 14.76 1.27
CA ARG A 13 5.05 14.30 0.76
C ARG A 13 5.75 15.44 0.03
N GLY A 14 6.74 16.04 0.66
CA GLY A 14 7.32 17.29 0.19
C GLY A 14 6.27 18.40 0.13
N ILE A 15 5.88 18.82 -1.06
CA ILE A 15 4.83 19.84 -1.28
C ILE A 15 3.48 19.22 -1.72
N THR A 16 3.42 17.91 -1.91
CA THR A 16 2.23 17.24 -2.46
C THR A 16 1.40 16.63 -1.32
N PRO A 17 0.14 17.06 -1.14
CA PRO A 17 -0.74 16.41 -0.18
C PRO A 17 -1.06 14.98 -0.64
N VAL A 18 -0.91 14.03 0.27
CA VAL A 18 -1.32 12.62 0.08
C VAL A 18 -2.72 12.44 0.65
N PHE A 19 -2.98 12.97 1.84
CA PHE A 19 -4.30 12.99 2.47
C PHE A 19 -4.61 14.41 2.96
N ALA A 20 -5.87 14.81 2.86
CA ALA A 20 -6.36 16.11 3.29
C ALA A 20 -7.69 15.94 4.04
N GLY A 21 -7.61 15.61 5.33
CA GLY A 21 -8.78 15.42 6.19
C GLY A 21 -9.41 14.02 6.04
N LEU A 22 -8.61 12.97 5.86
CA LEU A 22 -9.12 11.60 5.75
C LEU A 22 -9.76 11.15 7.06
N GLN A 23 -11.03 10.72 6.96
CA GLN A 23 -11.78 10.10 8.04
C GLN A 23 -12.16 8.68 7.64
N LEU A 24 -11.87 7.70 8.50
CA LEU A 24 -12.12 6.31 8.20
C LEU A 24 -12.23 5.49 9.48
N GLU A 25 -13.18 4.56 9.52
CA GLU A 25 -13.31 3.55 10.56
C GLU A 25 -13.26 2.17 9.90
N LEU A 26 -12.42 1.26 10.41
CA LEU A 26 -12.18 -0.05 9.85
C LEU A 26 -12.45 -1.10 10.93
N THR A 27 -13.53 -1.86 10.79
CA THR A 27 -14.02 -2.85 11.75
C THR A 27 -14.20 -4.24 11.15
N GLU A 28 -14.32 -4.30 9.83
CA GLU A 28 -14.56 -5.53 9.10
C GLU A 28 -13.35 -6.47 9.16
N ASP A 29 -13.59 -7.76 9.08
CA ASP A 29 -12.54 -8.78 9.10
C ASP A 29 -11.75 -8.86 7.78
N ARG A 30 -12.35 -8.44 6.69
CA ARG A 30 -11.75 -8.42 5.34
C ARG A 30 -11.98 -7.08 4.68
N ILE A 31 -10.92 -6.33 4.45
CA ILE A 31 -10.96 -5.01 3.81
C ILE A 31 -10.00 -5.00 2.63
N GLY A 32 -10.51 -4.73 1.45
CA GLY A 32 -9.72 -4.48 0.24
C GLY A 32 -9.41 -2.99 0.10
N LEU A 33 -8.20 -2.67 -0.36
CA LEU A 33 -7.79 -1.31 -0.68
C LEU A 33 -7.31 -1.27 -2.12
N ILE A 34 -8.10 -0.67 -3.01
CA ILE A 34 -7.84 -0.60 -4.45
C ILE A 34 -7.62 0.85 -4.90
N GLY A 35 -7.08 1.02 -6.09
CA GLY A 35 -6.81 2.34 -6.70
C GLY A 35 -5.51 2.34 -7.49
N ASN A 36 -5.29 3.40 -8.25
CA ASN A 36 -4.12 3.58 -9.09
C ASN A 36 -2.81 3.68 -8.29
N ASN A 37 -1.67 3.50 -8.98
CA ASN A 37 -0.37 3.80 -8.38
C ASN A 37 -0.31 5.28 -7.97
N GLY A 38 0.21 5.56 -6.78
CA GLY A 38 0.24 6.91 -6.23
C GLY A 38 -1.05 7.38 -5.57
N ALA A 39 -2.13 6.59 -5.55
CA ALA A 39 -3.40 6.96 -4.89
C ALA A 39 -3.30 7.12 -3.37
N GLY A 40 -2.20 6.64 -2.73
CA GLY A 40 -1.98 6.74 -1.29
C GLY A 40 -2.13 5.42 -0.52
N LYS A 41 -2.36 4.27 -1.19
CA LYS A 41 -2.60 2.97 -0.54
C LYS A 41 -1.49 2.58 0.44
N THR A 42 -0.24 2.55 0.01
CA THR A 42 0.92 2.26 0.87
C THR A 42 1.06 3.27 2.01
N SER A 43 0.80 4.57 1.75
CA SER A 43 0.83 5.61 2.79
C SER A 43 -0.24 5.37 3.85
N LEU A 44 -1.44 4.97 3.45
CA LEU A 44 -2.51 4.60 4.39
C LEU A 44 -2.08 3.41 5.27
N LEU A 45 -1.53 2.35 4.67
CA LEU A 45 -1.05 1.19 5.44
C LEU A 45 0.08 1.57 6.41
N ARG A 46 1.02 2.44 5.98
CA ARG A 46 2.12 2.94 6.82
C ARG A 46 1.63 3.79 7.99
N LEU A 47 0.62 4.62 7.77
CA LEU A 47 -0.05 5.36 8.83
C LEU A 47 -0.72 4.41 9.83
N LEU A 48 -1.50 3.42 9.36
CA LEU A 48 -2.20 2.46 10.20
C LEU A 48 -1.27 1.60 11.05
N CYS A 49 -0.10 1.20 10.54
CA CYS A 49 0.89 0.48 11.33
C CYS A 49 1.81 1.43 12.12
N GLY A 50 1.65 2.75 12.00
CA GLY A 50 2.42 3.78 12.69
C GLY A 50 3.91 3.79 12.34
N LEU A 51 4.27 3.33 11.15
CA LEU A 51 5.58 3.58 10.55
C LEU A 51 5.72 5.04 10.11
N GLU A 52 4.60 5.70 9.96
CA GLU A 52 4.49 7.11 9.60
C GLU A 52 3.48 7.80 10.51
N ALA A 53 3.77 9.02 10.92
CA ALA A 53 2.84 9.86 11.67
C ALA A 53 2.10 10.80 10.72
N PRO A 54 0.82 11.10 10.94
CA PRO A 54 0.13 12.13 10.19
C PRO A 54 0.68 13.52 10.55
N ASP A 55 0.64 14.47 9.60
CA ASP A 55 0.97 15.88 9.85
C ASP A 55 -0.07 16.54 10.78
N GLN A 56 -1.34 16.15 10.65
CA GLN A 56 -2.47 16.57 11.49
C GLN A 56 -3.47 15.41 11.62
N GLY A 57 -4.31 15.49 12.63
CA GLY A 57 -5.30 14.46 12.95
C GLY A 57 -4.73 13.37 13.86
N SER A 58 -5.46 12.28 14.02
CA SER A 58 -5.08 11.19 14.91
C SER A 58 -5.52 9.84 14.37
N ILE A 59 -4.81 8.79 14.81
CA ILE A 59 -5.10 7.40 14.44
C ILE A 59 -5.20 6.58 15.71
N HIS A 60 -6.30 5.86 15.86
CA HIS A 60 -6.59 5.09 17.05
C HIS A 60 -6.74 3.60 16.74
N ILE A 61 -6.27 2.76 17.65
CA ILE A 61 -6.54 1.32 17.69
C ILE A 61 -7.28 0.99 18.97
N ASP A 62 -8.50 0.47 18.88
CA ASP A 62 -9.35 0.20 20.03
C ASP A 62 -9.42 1.40 21.01
N GLY A 63 -9.60 2.60 20.45
CA GLY A 63 -9.73 3.88 21.15
C GLY A 63 -8.42 4.47 21.70
N ALA A 64 -7.25 3.80 21.56
CA ALA A 64 -5.97 4.35 21.97
C ALA A 64 -5.21 4.95 20.76
N ASP A 65 -4.77 6.20 20.87
CA ASP A 65 -3.95 6.86 19.86
C ASP A 65 -2.61 6.13 19.67
N ILE A 66 -2.33 5.67 18.46
CA ILE A 66 -1.16 4.83 18.13
C ILE A 66 0.17 5.57 18.25
N HIS A 67 0.17 6.89 18.30
CA HIS A 67 1.38 7.72 18.45
C HIS A 67 1.66 8.08 19.92
N GLN A 68 0.72 7.82 20.83
CA GLN A 68 0.94 7.92 22.27
C GLN A 68 1.45 6.61 22.86
N ARG A 69 2.05 6.69 24.06
CA ARG A 69 2.75 5.54 24.70
C ARG A 69 1.90 4.28 24.82
N GLU A 70 0.64 4.40 25.23
CA GLU A 70 -0.27 3.26 25.35
C GLU A 70 -0.63 2.65 23.99
N GLY A 71 -0.91 3.49 23.01
CA GLY A 71 -1.21 3.06 21.65
C GLY A 71 -0.02 2.42 20.97
N HIS A 72 1.19 2.87 21.25
CA HIS A 72 2.42 2.27 20.73
C HIS A 72 2.58 0.81 21.16
N LEU A 73 2.30 0.49 22.43
CA LEU A 73 2.32 -0.89 22.94
C LEU A 73 1.22 -1.73 22.31
N LYS A 74 -0.02 -1.22 22.22
CA LYS A 74 -1.13 -1.92 21.58
C LYS A 74 -0.85 -2.19 20.10
N ARG A 75 -0.32 -1.20 19.39
CA ARG A 75 0.03 -1.30 17.96
C ARG A 75 1.02 -2.44 17.71
N SER A 76 2.15 -2.45 18.40
CA SER A 76 3.22 -3.44 18.20
C SER A 76 2.77 -4.88 18.45
N GLN A 77 1.74 -5.08 19.30
CA GLN A 77 1.17 -6.38 19.60
C GLN A 77 0.02 -6.77 18.69
N ARG A 78 -0.66 -5.79 18.07
CA ARG A 78 -1.91 -6.01 17.36
C ARG A 78 -1.84 -5.84 15.85
N ILE A 79 -0.89 -5.08 15.35
CA ILE A 79 -0.75 -4.80 13.92
C ILE A 79 0.57 -5.35 13.41
N GLY A 80 0.51 -6.14 12.34
CA GLY A 80 1.65 -6.56 11.54
C GLY A 80 1.50 -6.08 10.10
N MET A 81 2.59 -5.67 9.48
CA MET A 81 2.58 -5.22 8.08
C MET A 81 3.52 -6.09 7.25
N MET A 82 3.06 -6.47 6.06
CA MET A 82 3.87 -7.05 5.00
C MET A 82 4.09 -6.01 3.92
N PHE A 83 5.33 -5.72 3.59
CA PHE A 83 5.70 -4.75 2.58
C PHE A 83 5.61 -5.35 1.17
N GLN A 84 5.41 -4.50 0.19
CA GLN A 84 5.39 -4.88 -1.22
C GLN A 84 6.69 -5.56 -1.66
N ASN A 85 7.84 -5.02 -1.22
CA ASN A 85 9.14 -5.62 -1.49
C ASN A 85 9.66 -6.31 -0.22
N PRO A 86 9.88 -7.64 -0.23
CA PRO A 86 10.40 -8.36 0.93
C PRO A 86 11.80 -7.91 1.36
N ASP A 87 12.62 -7.36 0.45
CA ASP A 87 13.96 -6.89 0.77
C ASP A 87 13.95 -5.63 1.66
N ASP A 88 12.85 -4.89 1.69
CA ASP A 88 12.65 -3.74 2.59
C ASP A 88 12.23 -4.18 4.00
N GLN A 89 11.85 -5.45 4.19
CA GLN A 89 11.34 -5.99 5.44
C GLN A 89 12.33 -6.95 6.10
N ILE A 90 13.01 -7.80 5.33
CA ILE A 90 13.88 -8.85 5.85
C ILE A 90 15.20 -8.25 6.34
N ILE A 91 15.58 -8.58 7.58
CA ILE A 91 16.76 -8.02 8.26
C ILE A 91 17.83 -9.09 8.52
N PHE A 92 17.43 -10.33 8.81
CA PHE A 92 18.33 -11.38 9.23
C PHE A 92 18.82 -12.27 8.07
N PRO A 93 20.02 -12.86 8.17
CA PRO A 93 20.63 -13.61 7.07
C PRO A 93 20.00 -14.99 6.85
N THR A 94 19.34 -15.59 7.84
CA THR A 94 18.72 -16.92 7.74
C THR A 94 17.23 -16.88 8.02
N VAL A 95 16.50 -17.85 7.48
CA VAL A 95 15.03 -17.93 7.63
C VAL A 95 14.62 -18.04 9.09
N GLU A 96 15.28 -18.91 9.87
CA GLU A 96 14.92 -19.08 11.28
C GLU A 96 15.18 -17.83 12.14
N GLU A 97 16.24 -17.07 11.82
CA GLU A 97 16.53 -15.82 12.51
C GLU A 97 15.51 -14.75 12.16
N GLU A 98 15.10 -14.67 10.90
CA GLU A 98 14.05 -13.75 10.46
C GLU A 98 12.69 -14.09 11.12
N LEU A 99 12.32 -15.36 11.18
CA LEU A 99 11.10 -15.78 11.87
C LEU A 99 11.16 -15.48 13.38
N ALA A 100 12.32 -15.68 14.00
CA ALA A 100 12.52 -15.42 15.43
C ALA A 100 12.30 -13.95 15.80
N LEU A 101 12.45 -13.00 14.87
CA LEU A 101 12.12 -11.58 15.05
C LEU A 101 10.64 -11.37 15.42
N GLY A 102 9.74 -12.20 14.90
CA GLY A 102 8.32 -12.18 15.23
C GLY A 102 7.99 -12.56 16.67
N LEU A 103 8.98 -12.93 17.49
CA LEU A 103 8.79 -13.40 18.86
C LEU A 103 9.48 -12.48 19.89
N PRO A 104 9.09 -11.20 19.99
CA PRO A 104 9.70 -10.27 20.92
C PRO A 104 9.46 -10.73 22.37
N GLY A 105 10.47 -10.54 23.23
CA GLY A 105 10.40 -10.92 24.64
C GLY A 105 10.92 -12.33 24.97
N LEU A 106 11.17 -13.18 23.96
CA LEU A 106 11.85 -14.46 24.15
C LEU A 106 13.37 -14.31 24.10
N LYS A 107 14.09 -15.20 24.81
CA LYS A 107 15.54 -15.31 24.63
C LYS A 107 15.85 -15.84 23.22
N LYS A 108 16.97 -15.40 22.62
CA LYS A 108 17.35 -15.79 21.24
C LYS A 108 17.24 -17.31 21.00
N ARG A 109 17.76 -18.13 21.91
CA ARG A 109 17.72 -19.59 21.78
C ARG A 109 16.29 -20.14 21.73
N GLU A 110 15.42 -19.62 22.56
CA GLU A 110 14.01 -20.04 22.64
C GLU A 110 13.22 -19.57 21.39
N ALA A 111 13.45 -18.35 20.94
CA ALA A 111 12.83 -17.83 19.73
C ALA A 111 13.23 -18.64 18.48
N LEU A 112 14.51 -18.97 18.32
CA LEU A 112 15.00 -19.83 17.24
C LEU A 112 14.39 -21.24 17.29
N GLN A 113 14.27 -21.82 18.50
CA GLN A 113 13.63 -23.12 18.63
C GLN A 113 12.16 -23.07 18.19
N LYS A 114 11.39 -22.08 18.64
CA LYS A 114 10.00 -21.90 18.20
C LYS A 114 9.87 -21.66 16.70
N ALA A 115 10.78 -20.90 16.12
CA ALA A 115 10.81 -20.69 14.66
C ALA A 115 11.02 -22.02 13.90
N ARG A 116 11.93 -22.88 14.36
CA ARG A 116 12.15 -24.22 13.77
C ARG A 116 10.93 -25.12 13.92
N GLU A 117 10.32 -25.16 15.10
CA GLU A 117 9.09 -25.93 15.38
C GLU A 117 7.95 -25.47 14.46
N PHE A 118 7.78 -24.16 14.29
CA PHE A 118 6.78 -23.56 13.40
C PHE A 118 7.00 -23.95 11.93
N LEU A 119 8.26 -23.94 11.46
CA LEU A 119 8.62 -24.39 10.11
C LEU A 119 8.36 -25.89 9.96
N ALA A 120 8.73 -26.70 10.95
CA ALA A 120 8.54 -28.15 10.92
C ALA A 120 7.05 -28.53 10.83
N GLN A 121 6.16 -27.86 11.57
CA GLN A 121 4.71 -28.05 11.49
C GLN A 121 4.14 -27.77 10.09
N ARG A 122 4.86 -27.01 9.25
CA ARG A 122 4.48 -26.65 7.88
C ARG A 122 5.23 -27.44 6.79
N GLY A 123 6.03 -28.44 7.20
CA GLY A 123 6.85 -29.23 6.26
C GLY A 123 8.02 -28.45 5.67
N LEU A 124 8.48 -27.38 6.33
CA LEU A 124 9.54 -26.48 5.89
C LEU A 124 10.79 -26.58 6.78
N SER A 125 11.04 -27.71 7.41
CA SER A 125 12.19 -27.91 8.31
C SER A 125 13.54 -27.61 7.65
N ASP A 126 13.67 -27.92 6.37
CA ASP A 126 14.86 -27.67 5.55
C ASP A 126 15.10 -26.20 5.23
N TRP A 127 14.11 -25.35 5.48
CA TRP A 127 14.24 -23.90 5.29
C TRP A 127 14.97 -23.21 6.44
N ALA A 128 14.95 -23.76 7.64
CA ALA A 128 15.38 -23.08 8.86
C ALA A 128 16.74 -22.37 8.70
N GLN A 129 17.75 -23.09 8.24
CA GLN A 129 19.12 -22.57 8.09
C GLN A 129 19.45 -22.06 6.70
N ARG A 130 18.47 -21.99 5.77
CA ARG A 130 18.72 -21.43 4.45
C ARG A 130 19.03 -19.94 4.55
N ALA A 131 20.05 -19.54 3.80
CA ALA A 131 20.36 -18.12 3.65
C ALA A 131 19.24 -17.42 2.87
N ILE A 132 18.79 -16.26 3.35
CA ILE A 132 17.78 -15.44 2.68
C ILE A 132 18.24 -15.08 1.25
N SER A 133 19.54 -14.80 1.07
CA SER A 133 20.12 -14.47 -0.24
C SER A 133 20.03 -15.61 -1.27
N ALA A 134 19.82 -16.84 -0.82
CA ALA A 134 19.64 -18.01 -1.69
C ALA A 134 18.17 -18.26 -2.07
N LEU A 135 17.23 -17.44 -1.56
CA LEU A 135 15.82 -17.58 -1.84
C LEU A 135 15.41 -16.73 -3.04
N SER A 136 14.45 -17.24 -3.84
CA SER A 136 13.77 -16.43 -4.84
C SER A 136 12.94 -15.31 -4.19
N GLN A 137 12.54 -14.29 -4.94
CA GLN A 137 11.71 -13.20 -4.43
C GLN A 137 10.40 -13.73 -3.83
N GLY A 138 9.72 -14.65 -4.51
CA GLY A 138 8.50 -15.27 -3.98
C GLY A 138 8.74 -16.09 -2.70
N GLN A 139 9.89 -16.74 -2.56
CA GLN A 139 10.26 -17.42 -1.32
C GLN A 139 10.55 -16.44 -0.19
N ARG A 140 11.19 -15.29 -0.46
CA ARG A 140 11.37 -14.23 0.53
C ARG A 140 10.02 -13.64 0.96
N GLN A 141 9.10 -13.42 0.01
CA GLN A 141 7.72 -13.01 0.31
C GLN A 141 7.03 -14.01 1.25
N HIS A 142 7.21 -15.30 1.00
CA HIS A 142 6.68 -16.35 1.86
C HIS A 142 7.31 -16.33 3.27
N VAL A 143 8.60 -16.04 3.40
CA VAL A 143 9.26 -15.85 4.71
C VAL A 143 8.64 -14.67 5.47
N CYS A 144 8.42 -13.51 4.82
CA CYS A 144 7.72 -12.37 5.44
C CYS A 144 6.34 -12.78 5.96
N TRP A 145 5.57 -13.52 5.15
CA TRP A 145 4.27 -14.06 5.56
C TRP A 145 4.36 -14.98 6.78
N LEU A 146 5.30 -15.93 6.78
CA LEU A 146 5.52 -16.86 7.89
C LEU A 146 5.94 -16.12 9.17
N THR A 147 6.75 -15.07 9.07
CA THR A 147 7.14 -14.21 10.21
C THR A 147 5.91 -13.54 10.83
N LEU A 148 5.01 -12.98 10.01
CA LEU A 148 3.77 -12.39 10.48
C LEU A 148 2.83 -13.42 11.11
N LEU A 149 2.71 -14.60 10.53
CA LEU A 149 1.92 -15.68 11.11
C LEU A 149 2.44 -16.11 12.49
N LEU A 150 3.74 -16.22 12.64
CA LEU A 150 4.39 -16.61 13.90
C LEU A 150 4.28 -15.50 14.96
N ALA A 151 4.41 -14.23 14.56
CA ALA A 151 4.24 -13.07 15.42
C ALA A 151 2.82 -12.96 16.00
N GLY A 152 1.81 -13.36 15.24
CA GLY A 152 0.44 -13.48 15.70
C GLY A 152 -0.33 -12.18 15.91
N PRO A 153 -0.13 -11.09 15.15
CA PRO A 153 -0.89 -9.86 15.32
C PRO A 153 -2.38 -10.09 14.98
N ALA A 154 -3.26 -9.31 15.58
CA ALA A 154 -4.70 -9.41 15.34
C ALA A 154 -5.14 -8.80 14.00
N THR A 155 -4.41 -7.79 13.51
CA THR A 155 -4.62 -7.13 12.21
C THR A 155 -3.37 -7.30 11.35
N LEU A 156 -3.57 -7.71 10.10
CA LEU A 156 -2.54 -7.85 9.08
C LEU A 156 -2.79 -6.81 7.96
N LEU A 157 -1.81 -5.93 7.78
CA LEU A 157 -1.76 -4.95 6.69
C LEU A 157 -0.86 -5.52 5.59
N LEU A 158 -1.42 -5.80 4.42
CA LEU A 158 -0.71 -6.48 3.34
C LEU A 158 -0.63 -5.55 2.13
N ASP A 159 0.57 -5.08 1.82
CA ASP A 159 0.80 -4.18 0.68
C ASP A 159 1.23 -4.99 -0.54
N GLU A 160 0.36 -5.09 -1.54
CA GLU A 160 0.55 -5.83 -2.79
C GLU A 160 1.10 -7.26 -2.57
N PRO A 161 0.47 -8.08 -1.69
CA PRO A 161 1.06 -9.35 -1.23
C PRO A 161 1.23 -10.39 -2.33
N TYR A 162 0.56 -10.22 -3.49
CA TYR A 162 0.57 -11.15 -4.61
C TYR A 162 1.57 -10.78 -5.72
N ALA A 163 2.10 -9.55 -5.73
CA ALA A 163 2.83 -8.99 -6.86
C ALA A 163 4.08 -9.77 -7.27
N SER A 164 4.77 -10.40 -6.32
CA SER A 164 6.01 -11.15 -6.55
C SER A 164 5.83 -12.65 -6.64
N LEU A 165 4.58 -13.14 -6.64
CA LEU A 165 4.26 -14.55 -6.61
C LEU A 165 3.81 -15.05 -7.99
N ASP A 166 4.24 -16.26 -8.34
CA ASP A 166 3.68 -17.04 -9.44
C ASP A 166 2.24 -17.51 -9.09
N LEU A 167 1.47 -17.98 -10.06
CA LEU A 167 0.09 -18.41 -9.86
C LEU A 167 -0.07 -19.44 -8.72
N PRO A 168 0.77 -20.50 -8.60
CA PRO A 168 0.71 -21.41 -7.45
C PRO A 168 0.99 -20.72 -6.11
N GLY A 169 1.90 -19.74 -6.08
CA GLY A 169 2.22 -18.94 -4.90
C GLY A 169 1.05 -18.05 -4.49
N GLN A 170 0.42 -17.38 -5.46
CA GLN A 170 -0.78 -16.58 -5.23
C GLN A 170 -1.93 -17.43 -4.67
N ALA A 171 -2.17 -18.61 -5.26
CA ALA A 171 -3.22 -19.52 -4.80
C ALA A 171 -2.99 -20.01 -3.36
N ARG A 172 -1.73 -20.33 -3.00
CA ARG A 172 -1.38 -20.71 -1.62
C ARG A 172 -1.59 -19.58 -0.64
N LEU A 173 -1.09 -18.37 -0.96
CA LEU A 173 -1.29 -17.20 -0.11
C LEU A 173 -2.76 -16.86 0.05
N ALA A 174 -3.54 -16.85 -1.03
CA ALA A 174 -4.99 -16.63 -0.96
C ALA A 174 -5.69 -17.66 -0.08
N HIS A 175 -5.31 -18.95 -0.18
CA HIS A 175 -5.82 -20.00 0.69
C HIS A 175 -5.52 -19.73 2.16
N ASP A 176 -4.28 -19.35 2.49
CA ASP A 176 -3.87 -19.03 3.85
C ASP A 176 -4.61 -17.81 4.41
N LEU A 177 -4.76 -16.75 3.60
CA LEU A 177 -5.49 -15.54 3.98
C LEU A 177 -6.97 -15.84 4.25
N ASN A 178 -7.62 -16.62 3.40
CA ASN A 178 -9.02 -16.99 3.55
C ASN A 178 -9.30 -17.83 4.82
N ARG A 179 -8.30 -18.56 5.29
CA ARG A 179 -8.41 -19.37 6.54
C ARG A 179 -7.98 -18.62 7.79
N SER A 180 -7.44 -17.43 7.64
CA SER A 180 -7.02 -16.62 8.79
C SER A 180 -8.25 -16.11 9.54
N ASP A 181 -8.21 -16.20 10.86
CA ASP A 181 -9.18 -15.62 11.79
C ASP A 181 -8.87 -14.16 12.15
N ARG A 182 -7.86 -13.56 11.52
CA ARG A 182 -7.38 -12.20 11.76
C ARG A 182 -8.06 -11.21 10.85
N GLN A 183 -8.11 -9.96 11.28
CA GLN A 183 -8.49 -8.87 10.41
C GLN A 183 -7.42 -8.68 9.31
N LEU A 184 -7.85 -8.63 8.06
CA LEU A 184 -6.97 -8.40 6.90
C LEU A 184 -7.33 -7.10 6.20
N ILE A 185 -6.32 -6.25 5.98
CA ILE A 185 -6.42 -5.07 5.12
C ILE A 185 -5.43 -5.28 3.98
N VAL A 186 -5.94 -5.54 2.78
CA VAL A 186 -5.16 -5.96 1.62
C VAL A 186 -5.17 -4.86 0.56
N SER A 187 -4.04 -4.23 0.32
CA SER A 187 -3.81 -3.36 -0.83
C SER A 187 -3.44 -4.21 -2.04
N THR A 188 -4.18 -4.08 -3.15
CA THR A 188 -3.86 -4.81 -4.38
C THR A 188 -4.45 -4.15 -5.61
N HIS A 189 -3.80 -4.35 -6.76
CA HIS A 189 -4.31 -4.05 -8.09
C HIS A 189 -4.97 -5.30 -8.74
N LEU A 190 -4.83 -6.49 -8.14
CA LEU A 190 -5.45 -7.74 -8.59
C LEU A 190 -6.83 -7.88 -7.95
N LEU A 191 -7.86 -7.29 -8.57
CA LEU A 191 -9.20 -7.12 -8.01
C LEU A 191 -9.85 -8.45 -7.59
N ASP A 192 -9.59 -9.55 -8.28
CA ASP A 192 -10.18 -10.85 -8.01
C ASP A 192 -9.88 -11.36 -6.60
N HIS A 193 -8.75 -10.93 -5.99
CA HIS A 193 -8.40 -11.31 -4.62
C HIS A 193 -9.21 -10.60 -3.54
N VAL A 194 -9.81 -9.45 -3.85
CA VAL A 194 -10.58 -8.64 -2.89
C VAL A 194 -12.04 -8.48 -3.30
N ARG A 195 -12.42 -8.93 -4.50
CA ARG A 195 -13.78 -8.80 -5.04
C ARG A 195 -14.85 -9.38 -4.12
N THR A 196 -14.54 -10.44 -3.39
CA THR A 196 -15.48 -11.10 -2.47
C THR A 196 -15.42 -10.58 -1.03
N TYR A 197 -14.62 -9.55 -0.77
CA TYR A 197 -14.51 -8.98 0.57
C TYR A 197 -15.78 -8.19 0.93
N PRO A 198 -16.19 -8.23 2.21
CA PRO A 198 -17.36 -7.50 2.67
C PRO A 198 -17.21 -5.99 2.59
N ARG A 199 -15.96 -5.51 2.49
CA ARG A 199 -15.69 -4.10 2.29
C ARG A 199 -14.45 -3.88 1.43
N VAL A 200 -14.59 -3.02 0.43
CA VAL A 200 -13.49 -2.53 -0.42
C VAL A 200 -13.53 -1.02 -0.45
N LEU A 201 -12.36 -0.42 -0.28
CA LEU A 201 -12.15 1.02 -0.39
C LEU A 201 -11.42 1.31 -1.70
N TRP A 202 -12.02 2.14 -2.54
CA TRP A 202 -11.34 2.69 -3.70
C TRP A 202 -10.74 4.03 -3.35
N LEU A 203 -9.41 4.06 -3.27
CA LEU A 203 -8.62 5.25 -3.02
C LEU A 203 -8.21 5.89 -4.36
N ASP A 204 -8.46 7.18 -4.49
CA ASP A 204 -8.06 7.97 -5.65
C ASP A 204 -7.58 9.35 -5.20
N GLN A 205 -6.34 9.71 -5.56
CA GLN A 205 -5.71 10.98 -5.18
C GLN A 205 -5.87 11.34 -3.68
N GLY A 206 -5.68 10.36 -2.80
CA GLY A 206 -5.76 10.55 -1.36
C GLY A 206 -7.17 10.65 -0.77
N GLN A 207 -8.20 10.41 -1.57
CA GLN A 207 -9.59 10.43 -1.14
C GLN A 207 -10.25 9.06 -1.34
N ILE A 208 -11.19 8.72 -0.46
CA ILE A 208 -12.04 7.53 -0.66
C ILE A 208 -13.10 7.89 -1.71
N ARG A 209 -12.96 7.35 -2.91
CA ARG A 209 -13.89 7.56 -4.03
C ARG A 209 -15.10 6.65 -3.97
N ALA A 210 -14.92 5.43 -3.47
CA ALA A 210 -15.99 4.51 -3.16
C ALA A 210 -15.62 3.65 -1.95
N ASP A 211 -16.63 3.28 -1.18
CA ASP A 211 -16.54 2.48 0.04
C ASP A 211 -17.79 1.59 0.11
N GLY A 212 -17.64 0.28 0.12
CA GLY A 212 -18.77 -0.65 0.10
C GLY A 212 -18.35 -2.08 -0.21
N ASP A 213 -19.32 -2.90 -0.59
CA ASP A 213 -19.11 -4.30 -0.93
C ASP A 213 -18.14 -4.48 -2.10
N GLY A 214 -17.30 -5.50 -2.02
CA GLY A 214 -16.25 -5.77 -3.00
C GLY A 214 -16.72 -5.85 -4.45
N PRO A 215 -17.81 -6.59 -4.78
CA PRO A 215 -18.31 -6.66 -6.15
C PRO A 215 -18.65 -5.29 -6.73
N ASP A 216 -19.33 -4.44 -5.97
CA ASP A 216 -19.80 -3.13 -6.42
C ASP A 216 -18.65 -2.14 -6.61
N VAL A 217 -17.77 -2.06 -5.63
CA VAL A 217 -16.61 -1.13 -5.69
C VAL A 217 -15.62 -1.55 -6.77
N CYS A 218 -15.35 -2.84 -6.93
CA CYS A 218 -14.48 -3.33 -8.00
C CYS A 218 -15.10 -3.06 -9.39
N ALA A 219 -16.42 -3.25 -9.55
CA ALA A 219 -17.12 -2.95 -10.82
C ALA A 219 -17.06 -1.45 -11.16
N ALA A 220 -17.26 -0.58 -10.16
CA ALA A 220 -17.16 0.87 -10.33
C ALA A 220 -15.74 1.29 -10.74
N TYR A 221 -14.72 0.71 -10.11
CA TYR A 221 -13.32 0.98 -10.47
C TYR A 221 -13.00 0.53 -11.90
N GLU A 222 -13.42 -0.69 -12.28
CA GLU A 222 -13.24 -1.20 -13.66
C GLU A 222 -13.95 -0.35 -14.71
N ALA A 223 -15.16 0.15 -14.40
CA ALA A 223 -15.88 1.06 -15.27
C ALA A 223 -15.11 2.36 -15.50
N HIS A 224 -14.62 2.96 -14.40
CA HIS A 224 -13.81 4.17 -14.48
C HIS A 224 -12.51 3.98 -15.28
N VAL A 225 -11.81 2.86 -15.10
CA VAL A 225 -10.61 2.56 -15.88
C VAL A 225 -10.92 2.44 -17.37
N ARG A 226 -12.07 1.81 -17.73
CA ARG A 226 -12.53 1.74 -19.14
C ARG A 226 -12.80 3.11 -19.74
N GLU A 227 -13.42 4.01 -18.97
CA GLU A 227 -13.65 5.40 -19.40
C GLU A 227 -12.36 6.15 -19.67
N LEU A 228 -11.38 6.07 -18.75
CA LEU A 228 -10.07 6.68 -18.94
C LEU A 228 -9.35 6.17 -20.18
N ILE A 229 -9.42 4.86 -20.44
CA ILE A 229 -8.82 4.27 -21.66
C ILE A 229 -9.55 4.79 -22.92
N ALA A 230 -10.87 4.90 -22.90
CA ALA A 230 -11.66 5.40 -24.03
C ALA A 230 -11.34 6.89 -24.32
N GLU A 231 -11.23 7.70 -23.29
CA GLU A 231 -10.83 9.12 -23.42
C GLU A 231 -9.41 9.28 -23.98
N ALA A 232 -8.47 8.46 -23.50
CA ALA A 232 -7.09 8.46 -24.00
C ALA A 232 -6.99 8.01 -25.47
N ALA A 233 -7.88 7.10 -25.91
CA ALA A 233 -7.93 6.62 -27.29
C ALA A 233 -8.57 7.63 -28.26
N HIS A 234 -9.37 8.60 -27.77
CA HIS A 234 -10.02 9.65 -28.56
C HIS A 234 -9.70 11.02 -27.98
N PRO A 235 -8.42 11.50 -28.09
CA PRO A 235 -8.09 12.85 -27.65
C PRO A 235 -8.95 13.83 -28.48
N ALA A 236 -9.84 14.58 -27.82
CA ALA A 236 -10.66 15.60 -28.44
C ALA A 236 -9.74 16.51 -29.28
N LYS A 237 -10.07 16.69 -30.56
CA LYS A 237 -9.39 17.65 -31.45
C LYS A 237 -9.27 18.98 -30.72
N ALA A 238 -8.03 19.40 -30.45
CA ALA A 238 -7.78 20.74 -29.94
C ALA A 238 -8.55 21.75 -30.79
N PRO A 239 -9.22 22.76 -30.19
CA PRO A 239 -9.90 23.78 -30.97
C PRO A 239 -8.89 24.45 -31.87
N HIS A 240 -9.15 24.41 -33.18
CA HIS A 240 -8.41 25.17 -34.20
C HIS A 240 -8.39 26.63 -33.77
N LEU A 241 -7.23 27.12 -33.35
CA LEU A 241 -6.97 28.55 -33.29
C LEU A 241 -7.15 29.07 -34.69
N ALA A 242 -8.23 29.82 -34.89
CA ALA A 242 -8.52 30.52 -36.14
C ALA A 242 -7.30 31.37 -36.49
N GLU A 243 -6.70 31.09 -37.64
CA GLU A 243 -5.69 31.95 -38.26
C GLU A 243 -6.34 33.32 -38.54
N GLY A 244 -6.03 34.28 -37.66
CA GLY A 244 -6.35 35.67 -37.87
C GLY A 244 -5.58 36.20 -39.06
N SER A 245 -6.34 36.59 -40.07
CA SER A 245 -5.95 37.28 -41.31
C SER A 245 -4.80 38.26 -41.13
N ARG A 246 -3.69 38.03 -41.83
CA ARG A 246 -2.66 39.04 -42.10
C ARG A 246 -3.21 40.04 -43.10
N SER A 247 -3.48 41.24 -42.67
CA SER A 247 -3.61 42.40 -43.52
C SER A 247 -2.20 42.95 -43.80
N THR A 248 -1.81 42.86 -45.03
CA THR A 248 -0.62 43.53 -45.62
C THR A 248 -0.91 45.02 -45.71
N GLU A 249 -0.10 45.84 -45.10
CA GLU A 249 0.02 47.26 -45.49
C GLU A 249 1.50 47.58 -45.60
N THR A 250 1.83 47.89 -46.87
CA THR A 250 3.11 48.35 -47.35
C THR A 250 3.25 49.85 -47.12
N ALA A 251 4.37 50.33 -46.55
CA ALA A 251 4.85 51.67 -46.77
C ALA A 251 6.38 51.72 -46.68
N HIS A 252 6.98 52.21 -47.66
CA HIS A 252 8.40 52.39 -48.03
C HIS A 252 8.98 53.69 -47.41
N PRO A 253 10.28 54.01 -47.55
CA PRO A 253 11.20 54.40 -46.48
C PRO A 253 11.57 55.89 -46.51
N ALA A 254 12.18 56.38 -45.47
CA ALA A 254 12.94 57.61 -45.50
C ALA A 254 14.24 57.49 -44.65
N GLN A 255 15.32 57.76 -45.35
CA GLN A 255 16.70 57.94 -44.91
C GLN A 255 16.84 59.13 -43.96
N SER A 256 17.74 59.12 -43.00
CA SER A 256 18.72 60.20 -42.81
C SER A 256 19.63 59.98 -41.60
N LYS A 257 20.93 59.87 -41.94
CA LYS A 257 22.12 60.49 -41.28
C LYS A 257 22.38 60.28 -39.76
N ALA A 258 23.51 59.65 -39.55
CA ALA A 258 24.39 59.91 -38.41
C ALA A 258 24.92 61.34 -38.41
N PRO A 259 25.50 61.90 -37.31
CA PRO A 259 26.91 61.68 -37.04
C PRO A 259 27.32 61.63 -35.54
N HIS A 260 28.47 61.02 -35.33
CA HIS A 260 29.61 61.25 -34.40
C HIS A 260 29.50 62.02 -33.08
N HIS A 261 30.31 61.52 -32.19
CA HIS A 261 31.13 62.08 -31.11
C HIS A 261 30.69 61.81 -29.64
N GLY A 262 31.73 61.30 -28.92
CA GLY A 262 31.89 61.38 -27.50
C GLY A 262 32.45 60.10 -26.95
#